data_56a56bfcfc9b97b9a3aa1c0d168a13ca
#
_entry.id   56a56bfcfc9b97b9a3aa1c0d168a13ca
#
_cell.length_a   1.000
_cell.length_b   1.000
_cell.length_c   1.000
_cell.angle_alpha   90.00
_cell.angle_beta   90.00
_cell.angle_gamma   90.00
#
_symmetry.space_group_name_H-M   'P 1'
#
loop_
_entity.id
_entity.type
_entity.pdbx_description
1 polymer ?
#
loop_
_entity_poly.entity_id
_entity_poly.type
_entity_poly.pdbx_seq_one_letter_code
_entity_poly.pdbx_strand_id
1 'polypeptide(L)'
;MEIGLEFGVERRVESRKPERYSSAAPLSPDARQRIVSERVDMINNLVISVSIGPPNLRYLTSIDKSSWKARDVADSVLSDKSALPVSTGQRMTESSVLDAHASEVDGDVYWYYEYLVRKSPTKSAPDSNLYRHSVASTAERDGYLYSLNASTLSKKWESLGPFLKEAVASFRLLPPTESYVPPYKDPWRFW
;
A
#
# COMPACT_ATOMS: atom_id res chain seq x y z
N MET A 1 17.58 -25.29 -1.95
CA MET A 1 16.85 -25.64 -0.71
C MET A 1 15.63 -24.73 -0.68
N GLU A 2 14.51 -25.25 -1.21
CA GLU A 2 13.24 -24.53 -1.25
C GLU A 2 12.64 -24.54 0.15
N ILE A 3 12.46 -23.37 0.74
CA ILE A 3 11.69 -23.24 1.98
C ILE A 3 10.24 -23.01 1.57
N GLY A 4 9.50 -24.13 1.44
CA GLY A 4 8.07 -24.08 1.30
C GLY A 4 7.44 -23.60 2.60
N LEU A 5 6.93 -22.37 2.61
CA LEU A 5 6.03 -21.90 3.65
C LEU A 5 4.65 -22.49 3.36
N GLU A 6 4.38 -23.68 3.87
CA GLU A 6 3.02 -24.18 3.98
C GLU A 6 2.26 -23.38 5.03
N PHE A 7 1.45 -22.42 4.59
CA PHE A 7 0.40 -21.83 5.41
C PHE A 7 -0.81 -22.77 5.42
N GLY A 8 -0.70 -23.84 6.19
CA GLY A 8 -1.82 -24.70 6.51
C GLY A 8 -2.69 -24.06 7.59
N VAL A 9 -3.72 -23.33 7.19
CA VAL A 9 -5.04 -23.33 7.83
C VAL A 9 -6.06 -22.89 6.78
N GLU A 10 -6.52 -23.82 5.97
CA GLU A 10 -7.81 -23.69 5.32
C GLU A 10 -8.91 -23.74 6.39
N ARG A 11 -9.26 -22.61 6.98
CA ARG A 11 -10.62 -22.40 7.44
C ARG A 11 -11.41 -21.91 6.24
N ARG A 12 -12.13 -22.81 5.62
CA ARG A 12 -13.28 -22.51 4.77
C ARG A 12 -14.22 -21.64 5.58
N VAL A 13 -14.03 -20.33 5.49
CA VAL A 13 -15.08 -19.39 5.88
C VAL A 13 -16.08 -19.49 4.75
N GLU A 14 -17.23 -20.15 5.04
CA GLU A 14 -18.41 -20.05 4.20
C GLU A 14 -18.57 -18.60 3.77
N SER A 15 -18.69 -18.43 2.47
CA SER A 15 -18.89 -17.14 1.82
C SER A 15 -20.18 -16.52 2.40
N ARG A 16 -20.07 -15.77 3.46
CA ARG A 16 -21.00 -14.68 3.69
C ARG A 16 -20.90 -13.83 2.42
N LYS A 17 -22.05 -13.70 1.72
CA LYS A 17 -22.21 -12.75 0.63
C LYS A 17 -21.41 -11.53 1.02
N PRO A 18 -20.49 -11.03 0.14
CA PRO A 18 -19.79 -9.81 0.45
C PRO A 18 -20.89 -8.82 0.83
N GLU A 19 -20.92 -8.42 2.09
CA GLU A 19 -21.69 -7.26 2.46
C GLU A 19 -21.24 -6.24 1.44
N ARG A 20 -22.20 -5.73 0.67
CA ARG A 20 -21.95 -4.62 -0.20
C ARG A 20 -21.38 -3.55 0.71
N TYR A 21 -20.07 -3.51 0.83
CA TYR A 21 -19.41 -2.30 1.21
C TYR A 21 -19.92 -1.31 0.21
N SER A 22 -20.86 -0.52 0.65
CA SER A 22 -21.30 0.62 -0.06
C SER A 22 -20.06 1.50 -0.19
N SER A 23 -19.29 1.27 -1.18
CA SER A 23 -18.24 2.14 -1.67
C SER A 23 -18.83 3.41 -2.26
N ALA A 24 -20.05 3.67 -1.93
CA ALA A 24 -20.82 4.85 -2.31
C ALA A 24 -20.60 6.05 -1.38
N ALA A 25 -19.62 6.04 -0.51
CA ALA A 25 -19.02 7.31 -0.13
C ALA A 25 -18.38 7.87 -1.42
N PRO A 26 -18.84 9.04 -1.91
CA PRO A 26 -18.25 9.63 -3.10
C PRO A 26 -16.75 9.69 -2.85
N LEU A 27 -15.98 9.05 -3.73
CA LEU A 27 -14.53 9.13 -3.71
C LEU A 27 -14.23 10.64 -3.66
N SER A 28 -13.49 11.08 -2.64
CA SER A 28 -13.04 12.45 -2.61
C SER A 28 -12.46 12.79 -3.98
N PRO A 29 -12.72 13.98 -4.54
CA PRO A 29 -12.12 14.39 -5.81
C PRO A 29 -10.60 14.22 -5.84
N ASP A 30 -9.98 14.13 -4.66
CA ASP A 30 -8.56 13.91 -4.46
C ASP A 30 -8.19 12.43 -4.30
N ALA A 31 -9.16 11.51 -4.33
CA ALA A 31 -8.91 10.07 -4.23
C ALA A 31 -8.28 9.56 -5.53
N ARG A 32 -6.98 9.30 -5.49
CA ARG A 32 -6.19 8.87 -6.65
C ARG A 32 -5.77 7.42 -6.56
N GLN A 33 -5.43 6.96 -5.35
CA GLN A 33 -5.00 5.60 -5.07
C GLN A 33 -6.18 4.75 -4.63
N ARG A 34 -6.28 3.55 -5.17
CA ARG A 34 -7.31 2.58 -4.82
C ARG A 34 -6.66 1.33 -4.25
N ILE A 35 -7.09 0.89 -3.08
CA ILE A 35 -6.69 -0.40 -2.52
C ILE A 35 -7.42 -1.50 -3.30
N VAL A 36 -6.66 -2.40 -3.92
CA VAL A 36 -7.19 -3.51 -4.71
C VAL A 36 -7.11 -4.84 -3.97
N SER A 37 -6.25 -4.93 -2.96
CA SER A 37 -6.14 -6.10 -2.10
C SER A 37 -5.64 -5.69 -0.72
N GLU A 38 -6.19 -6.29 0.33
CA GLU A 38 -5.73 -6.09 1.70
C GLU A 38 -5.78 -7.40 2.48
N ARG A 39 -4.76 -7.65 3.27
CA ARG A 39 -4.67 -8.76 4.24
C ARG A 39 -4.35 -8.20 5.62
N VAL A 40 -5.07 -8.67 6.62
CA VAL A 40 -4.94 -8.20 8.01
C VAL A 40 -4.71 -9.39 8.93
N ASP A 41 -3.62 -9.32 9.69
CA ASP A 41 -3.38 -10.19 10.85
C ASP A 41 -3.69 -9.40 12.12
N MET A 42 -4.81 -9.72 12.74
CA MET A 42 -5.28 -9.05 13.95
C MET A 42 -4.40 -9.35 15.17
N ILE A 43 -3.75 -10.51 15.22
CA ILE A 43 -2.90 -10.93 16.34
C ILE A 43 -1.63 -10.08 16.36
N ASN A 44 -1.01 -9.92 15.22
CA ASN A 44 0.23 -9.17 15.08
C ASN A 44 0.01 -7.69 14.72
N ASN A 45 -1.25 -7.27 14.53
CA ASN A 45 -1.61 -5.95 14.02
C ASN A 45 -0.87 -5.62 12.71
N LEU A 46 -0.71 -6.63 11.86
CA LEU A 46 -0.03 -6.52 10.59
C LEU A 46 -1.07 -6.28 9.49
N VAL A 47 -0.75 -5.37 8.59
CA VAL A 47 -1.57 -5.10 7.41
C VAL A 47 -0.65 -5.10 6.19
N ILE A 48 -1.04 -5.86 5.18
CA ILE A 48 -0.41 -5.83 3.86
C ILE A 48 -1.49 -5.41 2.87
N SER A 49 -1.20 -4.41 2.05
CA SER A 49 -2.15 -3.92 1.06
C SER A 49 -1.47 -3.62 -0.27
N VAL A 50 -2.22 -3.81 -1.35
CA VAL A 50 -1.83 -3.40 -2.69
C VAL A 50 -2.74 -2.26 -3.12
N SER A 51 -2.16 -1.19 -3.60
CA SER A 51 -2.89 -0.05 -4.17
C SER A 51 -2.44 0.25 -5.59
N ILE A 52 -3.35 0.82 -6.36
CA ILE A 52 -3.11 1.26 -7.73
C ILE A 52 -3.71 2.65 -7.89
N GLY A 53 -2.98 3.55 -8.54
CA GLY A 53 -3.50 4.88 -8.86
C GLY A 53 -2.55 5.70 -9.72
N PRO A 54 -3.04 6.79 -10.31
CA PRO A 54 -2.19 7.69 -11.07
C PRO A 54 -1.20 8.42 -10.15
N PRO A 55 -0.04 8.82 -10.68
CA PRO A 55 0.90 9.66 -9.95
C PRO A 55 0.29 11.01 -9.58
N ASN A 56 0.66 11.54 -8.43
CA ASN A 56 0.27 12.88 -8.04
C ASN A 56 1.24 13.91 -8.64
N LEU A 57 0.75 14.68 -9.60
CA LEU A 57 1.55 15.66 -10.34
C LEU A 57 2.10 16.82 -9.48
N ARG A 58 1.66 16.95 -8.23
CA ARG A 58 2.28 17.90 -7.28
C ARG A 58 3.69 17.49 -6.89
N TYR A 59 3.97 16.19 -6.88
CA TYR A 59 5.25 15.62 -6.48
C TYR A 59 6.03 15.10 -7.68
N LEU A 60 5.32 14.46 -8.64
CA LEU A 60 5.89 13.84 -9.83
C LEU A 60 5.58 14.70 -11.05
N THR A 61 6.33 15.79 -11.21
CA THR A 61 6.10 16.79 -12.25
C THR A 61 6.68 16.40 -13.60
N SER A 62 7.69 15.53 -13.62
CA SER A 62 8.33 15.07 -14.84
C SER A 62 7.56 13.92 -15.48
N ILE A 63 7.44 13.94 -16.81
CA ILE A 63 6.93 12.81 -17.60
C ILE A 63 7.94 11.66 -17.59
N ASP A 64 9.22 12.00 -17.52
CA ASP A 64 10.29 11.00 -17.45
C ASP A 64 10.39 10.42 -16.04
N LYS A 65 9.94 9.18 -15.90
CA LYS A 65 9.96 8.44 -14.63
C LYS A 65 11.37 8.13 -14.13
N SER A 66 12.37 8.12 -15.00
CA SER A 66 13.77 7.91 -14.60
C SER A 66 14.31 9.05 -13.73
N SER A 67 13.71 10.23 -13.84
CA SER A 67 14.05 11.41 -13.05
C SER A 67 13.35 11.46 -11.68
N TRP A 68 12.42 10.54 -11.41
CA TRP A 68 11.64 10.56 -10.16
C TRP A 68 12.49 10.11 -8.98
N LYS A 69 12.52 10.93 -7.95
CA LYS A 69 13.17 10.58 -6.69
C LYS A 69 12.25 9.68 -5.86
N ALA A 70 12.83 8.70 -5.19
CA ALA A 70 12.06 7.76 -4.37
C ALA A 70 11.19 8.47 -3.31
N ARG A 71 11.67 9.58 -2.76
CA ARG A 71 10.91 10.39 -1.80
C ARG A 71 9.68 11.04 -2.44
N ASP A 72 9.83 11.57 -3.65
CA ASP A 72 8.72 12.21 -4.35
C ASP A 72 7.64 11.19 -4.74
N VAL A 73 8.05 9.95 -5.06
CA VAL A 73 7.13 8.82 -5.29
C VAL A 73 6.41 8.46 -3.99
N ALA A 74 7.13 8.35 -2.87
CA ALA A 74 6.54 8.10 -1.57
C ALA A 74 5.50 9.19 -1.21
N ASP A 75 5.87 10.47 -1.35
CA ASP A 75 4.97 11.59 -1.06
C ASP A 75 3.76 11.60 -2.00
N SER A 76 3.93 11.22 -3.28
CA SER A 76 2.84 11.06 -4.24
C SER A 76 1.81 10.02 -3.78
N VAL A 77 2.26 8.86 -3.31
CA VAL A 77 1.38 7.78 -2.83
C VAL A 77 0.76 8.13 -1.48
N LEU A 78 1.57 8.63 -0.53
CA LEU A 78 1.14 8.89 0.84
C LEU A 78 0.26 10.13 1.00
N SER A 79 0.31 11.06 0.06
CA SER A 79 -0.58 12.24 0.05
C SER A 79 -2.03 11.89 -0.22
N ASP A 80 -2.29 10.70 -0.76
CA ASP A 80 -3.64 10.24 -1.07
C ASP A 80 -4.25 9.53 0.14
N LYS A 81 -5.20 10.21 0.78
CA LYS A 81 -5.90 9.67 1.95
C LYS A 81 -6.77 8.45 1.65
N SER A 82 -7.11 8.20 0.39
CA SER A 82 -7.90 7.03 -0.01
C SER A 82 -7.08 5.75 -0.03
N ALA A 83 -5.75 5.86 -0.10
CA ALA A 83 -4.83 4.72 0.01
C ALA A 83 -4.63 4.23 1.45
N LEU A 84 -5.28 4.85 2.42
CA LEU A 84 -5.23 4.40 3.81
C LEU A 84 -6.04 3.12 3.99
N PRO A 85 -5.47 2.11 4.69
CA PRO A 85 -6.18 0.86 4.93
C PRO A 85 -7.55 1.08 5.56
N VAL A 86 -8.60 0.58 4.93
CA VAL A 86 -9.99 0.69 5.40
C VAL A 86 -10.18 -0.07 6.72
N SER A 87 -9.42 -1.15 6.91
CA SER A 87 -9.49 -2.03 8.08
C SER A 87 -9.19 -1.34 9.40
N THR A 88 -8.52 -0.19 9.39
CA THR A 88 -8.14 0.48 10.65
C THR A 88 -9.19 1.46 11.14
N GLY A 89 -10.16 1.87 10.34
CA GLY A 89 -11.25 2.80 10.72
C GLY A 89 -10.78 4.13 11.34
N GLN A 90 -9.48 4.33 11.46
CA GLN A 90 -8.85 5.47 12.12
C GLN A 90 -8.27 6.41 11.07
N ARG A 91 -8.65 7.66 11.17
CA ARG A 91 -8.01 8.71 10.37
C ARG A 91 -6.53 8.78 10.73
N MET A 92 -5.70 8.63 9.72
CA MET A 92 -4.27 8.84 9.83
C MET A 92 -4.00 10.34 9.71
N THR A 93 -3.30 10.93 10.66
CA THR A 93 -3.14 12.38 10.72
C THR A 93 -1.88 12.86 10.07
N GLU A 94 -0.82 12.06 10.09
CA GLU A 94 0.50 12.49 9.66
C GLU A 94 1.35 11.30 9.26
N SER A 95 2.02 11.41 8.12
CA SER A 95 3.03 10.45 7.68
C SER A 95 4.40 11.11 7.62
N SER A 96 5.43 10.40 8.03
CA SER A 96 6.82 10.85 7.97
C SER A 96 7.67 9.78 7.29
N VAL A 97 8.23 10.11 6.13
CA VAL A 97 9.15 9.22 5.40
C VAL A 97 10.51 9.23 6.10
N LEU A 98 10.95 8.07 6.54
CA LEU A 98 12.21 7.86 7.24
C LEU A 98 13.36 7.60 6.28
N ASP A 99 13.12 6.73 5.29
CA ASP A 99 14.08 6.33 4.26
C ASP A 99 13.37 6.15 2.93
N ALA A 100 14.08 6.43 1.83
CA ALA A 100 13.58 6.19 0.50
C ALA A 100 14.74 6.03 -0.50
N HIS A 101 14.69 4.94 -1.29
CA HIS A 101 15.68 4.66 -2.33
C HIS A 101 15.01 4.00 -3.54
N ALA A 102 15.68 4.07 -4.68
CA ALA A 102 15.26 3.38 -5.89
C ALA A 102 16.21 2.23 -6.20
N SER A 103 15.68 1.17 -6.78
CA SER A 103 16.45 0.03 -7.28
C SER A 103 15.87 -0.42 -8.61
N GLU A 104 16.74 -0.77 -9.55
CA GLU A 104 16.34 -1.37 -10.80
C GLU A 104 16.38 -2.90 -10.68
N VAL A 105 15.30 -3.55 -11.08
CA VAL A 105 15.20 -5.01 -11.08
C VAL A 105 14.52 -5.43 -12.38
N ASP A 106 15.20 -6.30 -13.13
CA ASP A 106 14.72 -6.84 -14.42
C ASP A 106 14.34 -5.73 -15.44
N GLY A 107 15.01 -4.57 -15.36
CA GLY A 107 14.78 -3.43 -16.24
C GLY A 107 13.64 -2.48 -15.80
N ASP A 108 12.94 -2.82 -14.73
CA ASP A 108 11.93 -1.96 -14.13
C ASP A 108 12.47 -1.25 -12.87
N VAL A 109 12.10 0.00 -12.68
CA VAL A 109 12.48 0.77 -11.48
C VAL A 109 11.46 0.55 -10.39
N TYR A 110 11.96 0.19 -9.20
CA TYR A 110 11.19 0.05 -7.98
C TYR A 110 11.66 1.09 -6.97
N TRP A 111 10.71 1.83 -6.39
CA TRP A 111 10.96 2.82 -5.35
C TRP A 111 10.53 2.22 -4.01
N TYR A 112 11.51 2.05 -3.12
CA TYR A 112 11.32 1.54 -1.76
C TYR A 112 11.32 2.69 -0.79
N TYR A 113 10.41 2.68 0.19
CA TYR A 113 10.38 3.69 1.22
C TYR A 113 9.81 3.15 2.53
N GLU A 114 10.39 3.65 3.62
CA GLU A 114 9.99 3.35 4.99
C GLU A 114 9.41 4.60 5.62
N TYR A 115 8.30 4.47 6.32
CA TYR A 115 7.62 5.61 6.88
C TYR A 115 6.83 5.28 8.14
N LEU A 116 6.65 6.31 8.99
CA LEU A 116 5.80 6.25 10.17
C LEU A 116 4.48 6.95 9.89
N VAL A 117 3.43 6.39 10.45
CA VAL A 117 2.12 7.02 10.44
C VAL A 117 1.59 7.13 11.86
N ARG A 118 1.24 8.35 12.25
CA ARG A 118 0.59 8.62 13.52
C ARG A 118 -0.90 8.36 13.41
N LYS A 119 -1.45 7.59 14.35
CA LYS A 119 -2.88 7.42 14.47
C LYS A 119 -3.50 8.63 15.15
N SER A 120 -4.66 9.08 14.65
CA SER A 120 -5.43 10.12 15.33
C SER A 120 -5.89 9.64 16.70
N PRO A 121 -5.86 10.52 17.73
CA PRO A 121 -6.48 10.24 19.01
C PRO A 121 -7.96 9.90 18.81
N THR A 122 -8.45 8.94 19.57
CA THR A 122 -9.88 8.62 19.61
C THR A 122 -10.47 9.02 20.97
N LYS A 123 -11.79 9.14 21.06
CA LYS A 123 -12.45 9.43 22.35
C LYS A 123 -12.13 8.39 23.43
N SER A 124 -11.88 7.15 23.03
CA SER A 124 -11.51 6.05 23.92
C SER A 124 -10.00 5.94 24.20
N ALA A 125 -9.16 6.65 23.43
CA ALA A 125 -7.71 6.66 23.60
C ALA A 125 -7.17 8.05 23.20
N PRO A 126 -7.39 9.07 24.05
CA PRO A 126 -7.04 10.47 23.74
C PRO A 126 -5.52 10.69 23.63
N ASP A 127 -4.72 9.91 24.35
CA ASP A 127 -3.27 10.03 24.41
C ASP A 127 -2.52 8.97 23.59
N SER A 128 -3.17 8.37 22.59
CA SER A 128 -2.54 7.30 21.85
C SER A 128 -1.42 7.82 20.93
N ASN A 129 -0.20 7.83 21.43
CA ASN A 129 1.03 7.94 20.65
C ASN A 129 1.29 6.63 19.89
N LEU A 130 0.25 6.05 19.30
CA LEU A 130 0.37 4.83 18.54
C LEU A 130 0.81 5.18 17.12
N TYR A 131 2.04 4.79 16.82
CA TYR A 131 2.59 4.87 15.48
C TYR A 131 2.47 3.51 14.79
N ARG A 132 2.12 3.53 13.52
CA ARG A 132 2.33 2.41 12.63
C ARG A 132 3.63 2.64 11.86
N HIS A 133 4.45 1.63 11.85
CA HIS A 133 5.66 1.57 11.05
C HIS A 133 5.34 0.81 9.76
N SER A 134 5.71 1.36 8.66
CA SER A 134 5.31 0.89 7.33
C SER A 134 6.51 0.88 6.41
N VAL A 135 6.52 -0.08 5.51
CA VAL A 135 7.46 -0.16 4.40
C VAL A 135 6.67 -0.43 3.14
N ALA A 136 7.08 0.16 2.04
CA ALA A 136 6.40 -0.01 0.76
C ALA A 136 7.39 -0.11 -0.40
N SER A 137 6.96 -0.78 -1.46
CA SER A 137 7.60 -0.79 -2.76
C SER A 137 6.57 -0.35 -3.80
N THR A 138 6.98 0.57 -4.67
CA THR A 138 6.14 1.10 -5.74
C THR A 138 6.84 0.93 -7.06
N ALA A 139 6.10 0.53 -8.08
CA ALA A 139 6.56 0.52 -9.47
C ALA A 139 5.53 1.21 -10.35
N GLU A 140 5.96 1.68 -11.51
CA GLU A 140 5.08 2.33 -12.48
C GLU A 140 4.90 1.46 -13.72
N ARG A 141 3.64 1.36 -14.19
CA ARG A 141 3.30 0.77 -15.49
C ARG A 141 2.10 1.50 -16.09
N ASP A 142 2.19 1.83 -17.37
CA ASP A 142 1.11 2.46 -18.14
C ASP A 142 0.54 3.75 -17.50
N GLY A 143 1.39 4.54 -16.86
CA GLY A 143 0.99 5.79 -16.20
C GLY A 143 0.32 5.58 -14.83
N TYR A 144 0.42 4.39 -14.23
CA TYR A 144 -0.11 4.09 -12.91
C TYR A 144 0.98 3.58 -11.97
N LEU A 145 0.87 4.01 -10.72
CA LEU A 145 1.68 3.52 -9.61
C LEU A 145 1.01 2.29 -9.00
N TYR A 146 1.76 1.21 -8.91
CA TYR A 146 1.39 -0.03 -8.22
C TYR A 146 2.22 -0.11 -6.96
N SER A 147 1.60 -0.14 -5.81
CA SER A 147 2.31 -0.12 -4.54
C SER A 147 1.91 -1.30 -3.66
N LEU A 148 2.91 -2.06 -3.20
CA LEU A 148 2.75 -3.02 -2.11
C LEU A 148 3.20 -2.34 -0.83
N ASN A 149 2.32 -2.28 0.15
CA ASN A 149 2.59 -1.72 1.47
C ASN A 149 2.43 -2.78 2.55
N ALA A 150 3.35 -2.82 3.48
CA ALA A 150 3.29 -3.67 4.67
C ALA A 150 3.53 -2.84 5.92
N SER A 151 2.69 -3.03 6.95
CA SER A 151 2.75 -2.21 8.15
C SER A 151 2.40 -2.99 9.41
N THR A 152 3.00 -2.58 10.52
CA THR A 152 2.66 -3.06 11.86
C THR A 152 2.75 -1.93 12.88
N LEU A 153 2.38 -2.19 14.14
CA LEU A 153 2.61 -1.21 15.22
C LEU A 153 4.10 -1.01 15.47
N SER A 154 4.54 0.23 15.71
CA SER A 154 5.96 0.54 15.93
C SER A 154 6.59 -0.29 17.03
N LYS A 155 5.84 -0.64 18.08
CA LYS A 155 6.31 -1.51 19.15
C LYS A 155 6.62 -2.95 18.73
N LYS A 156 6.11 -3.40 17.57
CA LYS A 156 6.38 -4.73 16.99
C LYS A 156 7.38 -4.67 15.84
N TRP A 157 7.83 -3.48 15.48
CA TRP A 157 8.69 -3.27 14.31
C TRP A 157 10.02 -3.98 14.41
N GLU A 158 10.62 -3.99 15.61
CA GLU A 158 11.90 -4.66 15.82
C GLU A 158 11.86 -6.15 15.45
N SER A 159 10.75 -6.83 15.77
CA SER A 159 10.57 -8.26 15.49
C SER A 159 10.01 -8.56 14.11
N LEU A 160 9.11 -7.75 13.59
CA LEU A 160 8.40 -8.01 12.33
C LEU A 160 8.96 -7.22 11.14
N GLY A 161 9.60 -6.08 11.40
CA GLY A 161 10.12 -5.20 10.35
C GLY A 161 11.02 -5.89 9.32
N PRO A 162 12.00 -6.71 9.74
CA PRO A 162 12.85 -7.43 8.78
C PRO A 162 12.05 -8.28 7.79
N PHE A 163 11.05 -9.03 8.26
CA PHE A 163 10.18 -9.85 7.41
C PHE A 163 9.31 -9.00 6.48
N LEU A 164 8.82 -7.85 6.96
CA LEU A 164 8.03 -6.94 6.14
C LEU A 164 8.87 -6.28 5.04
N LYS A 165 10.11 -5.92 5.36
CA LYS A 165 11.08 -5.40 4.38
C LYS A 165 11.37 -6.43 3.29
N GLU A 166 11.60 -7.68 3.68
CA GLU A 166 11.83 -8.79 2.73
C GLU A 166 10.61 -9.03 1.84
N ALA A 167 9.41 -9.08 2.43
CA ALA A 167 8.16 -9.25 1.69
C ALA A 167 7.95 -8.13 0.66
N VAL A 168 8.19 -6.88 1.06
CA VAL A 168 8.05 -5.72 0.17
C VAL A 168 9.16 -5.71 -0.90
N ALA A 169 10.37 -6.11 -0.56
CA ALA A 169 11.48 -6.22 -1.51
C ALA A 169 11.26 -7.31 -2.57
N SER A 170 10.39 -8.28 -2.31
CA SER A 170 10.01 -9.32 -3.27
C SER A 170 8.94 -8.89 -4.26
N PHE A 171 8.33 -7.72 -4.08
CA PHE A 171 7.28 -7.22 -4.97
C PHE A 171 7.78 -7.04 -6.40
N ARG A 172 7.05 -7.64 -7.35
CA ARG A 172 7.35 -7.53 -8.79
C ARG A 172 6.07 -7.37 -9.58
N LEU A 173 6.10 -6.51 -10.60
CA LEU A 173 5.06 -6.46 -11.60
C LEU A 173 5.33 -7.57 -12.63
N LEU A 174 4.46 -8.56 -12.67
CA LEU A 174 4.56 -9.62 -13.67
C LEU A 174 4.32 -9.06 -15.07
N PRO A 175 4.90 -9.68 -16.12
CA PRO A 175 4.60 -9.32 -17.49
C PRO A 175 3.09 -9.31 -17.74
N PRO A 176 2.56 -8.36 -18.52
CA PRO A 176 1.14 -8.34 -18.85
C PRO A 176 0.75 -9.61 -19.61
N THR A 177 -0.36 -10.20 -19.20
CA THR A 177 -0.97 -11.34 -19.92
C THR A 177 -1.89 -10.83 -21.04
N GLU A 178 -2.31 -11.70 -21.94
CA GLU A 178 -3.29 -11.35 -22.99
C GLU A 178 -4.62 -10.82 -22.42
N SER A 179 -4.96 -11.24 -21.21
CA SER A 179 -6.16 -10.78 -20.49
C SER A 179 -5.94 -9.55 -19.63
N TYR A 180 -4.74 -8.98 -19.64
CA TYR A 180 -4.45 -7.78 -18.84
C TYR A 180 -5.26 -6.58 -19.34
N VAL A 181 -6.03 -6.00 -18.41
CA VAL A 181 -6.78 -4.77 -18.66
C VAL A 181 -6.11 -3.64 -17.90
N PRO A 182 -5.54 -2.65 -18.59
CA PRO A 182 -4.96 -1.48 -17.92
C PRO A 182 -5.97 -0.75 -17.04
N PRO A 183 -5.56 -0.15 -15.92
CA PRO A 183 -6.47 0.53 -14.99
C PRO A 183 -7.37 1.58 -15.63
N TYR A 184 -6.90 2.29 -16.67
CA TYR A 184 -7.69 3.29 -17.40
C TYR A 184 -8.77 2.67 -18.31
N LYS A 185 -8.67 1.39 -18.64
CA LYS A 185 -9.66 0.62 -19.43
C LYS A 185 -10.52 -0.30 -18.57
N ASP A 186 -10.24 -0.39 -17.26
CA ASP A 186 -11.01 -1.24 -16.35
C ASP A 186 -12.44 -0.69 -16.24
N PRO A 187 -13.46 -1.44 -16.71
CA PRO A 187 -14.85 -0.99 -16.65
C PRO A 187 -15.37 -0.83 -15.23
N TRP A 188 -14.71 -1.46 -14.25
CA TRP A 188 -15.07 -1.38 -12.84
C TRP A 188 -14.45 -0.20 -12.11
N ARG A 189 -13.63 0.60 -12.78
CA ARG A 189 -12.96 1.76 -12.21
C ARG A 189 -13.94 2.87 -11.77
N PHE A 190 -15.13 2.88 -12.33
CA PHE A 190 -16.12 3.95 -12.13
C PHE A 190 -17.23 3.60 -11.14
N TRP A 191 -17.10 2.50 -10.40
CA TRP A 191 -18.13 2.05 -9.45
C TRP A 191 -17.67 2.14 -8.01
#